data_9949033616aac9f3b9c4db36acba6d21
#
_entry.id   9949033616aac9f3b9c4db36acba6d21
#
_cell.length_a   1.000
_cell.length_b   1.000
_cell.length_c   1.000
_cell.angle_alpha   90.00
_cell.angle_beta   90.00
_cell.angle_gamma   90.00
#
_symmetry.space_group_name_H-M   'P 1'
#
loop_
_entity.id
_entity.type
_entity.pdbx_description
1 polymer ?
#
loop_
_entity_poly.entity_id
_entity_poly.type
_entity_poly.pdbx_seq_one_letter_code
_entity_poly.pdbx_strand_id
1 'polypeptide(L)'
;MQTTPEPVPANSAGPAGSAGSTDGAGPAAATTGVPASPDAPLSRPGLIFAVSAYTLWGVLPLYFLLLAPTGPFELVAARVIFSLVFCVLLLTVTRGWAPFLLLARNPRVSFTLGLAGVLIFVNWQTYIYGVLNGQVVETALGYFINPIVTVFLGVFFLREKLRIVQWVSVGISIAAVLVLAIGAHGVPWIALILAFSFGLYGYIKKRVGGTVDAVSGLTLETAWLTPLAIVQLIVVGATAGLTIGQVSVFHTVLLVGTGVITAVPLLFFAAASRRLPLIYMGFIQFFAPVIQFLVGVFILHEAMPVERWIGFILVWIALVVLTTDTVISARGSLRRRNKAASGAPQQL
;
A
#
# COMPACT_ATOMS: atom_id res chain seq x y z
N MET A 1 20.66 -53.07 55.56
CA MET A 1 19.64 -54.10 55.33
C MET A 1 18.96 -53.64 54.09
N GLN A 2 19.38 -54.10 52.90
CA GLN A 2 18.81 -55.22 52.14
C GLN A 2 17.33 -54.95 51.90
N THR A 3 16.74 -54.86 50.69
CA THR A 3 17.07 -55.59 49.45
C THR A 3 16.20 -54.99 48.33
N THR A 4 16.74 -54.85 47.16
CA THR A 4 16.07 -54.98 45.85
C THR A 4 15.59 -56.44 45.61
N PRO A 5 14.88 -56.89 44.56
CA PRO A 5 14.62 -56.32 43.23
C PRO A 5 13.25 -56.68 42.59
N GLU A 6 12.96 -56.09 41.41
CA GLU A 6 12.39 -56.62 40.14
C GLU A 6 11.57 -57.93 40.09
N PRO A 7 10.80 -58.30 39.03
CA PRO A 7 10.77 -57.82 37.63
C PRO A 7 9.35 -57.79 36.97
N VAL A 8 9.39 -57.32 35.66
CA VAL A 8 8.41 -57.41 34.57
C VAL A 8 8.03 -58.86 34.21
N PRO A 9 6.85 -59.13 33.61
CA PRO A 9 6.89 -59.56 32.23
C PRO A 9 5.81 -58.99 31.31
N ALA A 10 6.17 -59.06 30.03
CA ALA A 10 5.47 -58.70 28.80
C ALA A 10 4.43 -59.74 28.32
N ASN A 11 3.71 -59.30 27.28
CA ASN A 11 3.03 -60.08 26.23
C ASN A 11 1.50 -59.99 26.28
N SER A 12 0.76 -59.74 25.18
CA SER A 12 0.86 -60.21 23.81
C SER A 12 -0.27 -59.61 22.93
N ALA A 13 0.07 -59.35 21.68
CA ALA A 13 -0.71 -59.58 20.45
C ALA A 13 -2.18 -59.20 20.30
N GLY A 14 -2.48 -58.44 19.19
CA GLY A 14 -3.69 -58.05 18.54
C GLY A 14 -4.67 -59.18 18.11
N PRO A 15 -5.63 -59.00 17.21
CA PRO A 15 -5.56 -58.22 15.92
C PRO A 15 -6.87 -57.44 15.52
N ALA A 16 -6.70 -56.65 14.48
CA ALA A 16 -7.60 -56.28 13.38
C ALA A 16 -9.11 -56.10 13.59
N GLY A 17 -9.64 -54.96 13.15
CA GLY A 17 -11.07 -54.72 12.90
C GLY A 17 -11.34 -53.38 12.18
N SER A 18 -11.58 -53.47 10.96
CA SER A 18 -11.97 -52.58 9.85
C SER A 18 -12.97 -51.45 10.13
N ALA A 19 -12.80 -50.38 9.35
CA ALA A 19 -13.80 -49.56 8.65
C ALA A 19 -14.75 -48.66 9.46
N GLY A 20 -14.68 -47.37 9.13
CA GLY A 20 -15.66 -46.36 9.50
C GLY A 20 -15.22 -44.98 9.09
N SER A 21 -15.33 -44.67 7.80
CA SER A 21 -15.22 -43.29 7.28
C SER A 21 -16.39 -42.45 7.82
N THR A 22 -16.09 -41.37 8.52
CA THR A 22 -17.00 -40.23 8.65
C THR A 22 -16.23 -38.97 8.40
N ASP A 23 -16.52 -38.36 7.25
CA ASP A 23 -16.16 -37.01 6.92
C ASP A 23 -16.65 -36.04 8.00
N GLY A 24 -15.70 -35.51 8.78
CA GLY A 24 -15.90 -34.39 9.66
C GLY A 24 -15.15 -33.21 9.09
N ALA A 25 -15.82 -32.34 8.33
CA ALA A 25 -15.30 -31.05 7.91
C ALA A 25 -15.00 -30.22 9.17
N GLY A 26 -13.75 -30.24 9.59
CA GLY A 26 -13.23 -29.32 10.59
C GLY A 26 -13.20 -27.90 10.03
N PRO A 27 -13.41 -26.86 10.89
CA PRO A 27 -13.40 -25.49 10.44
C PRO A 27 -12.03 -25.15 9.84
N ALA A 28 -12.06 -24.57 8.63
CA ALA A 28 -10.88 -24.11 7.92
C ALA A 28 -10.02 -23.24 8.84
N ALA A 29 -8.86 -23.74 9.21
CA ALA A 29 -7.85 -23.00 9.94
C ALA A 29 -7.53 -21.74 9.13
N ALA A 30 -7.73 -20.58 9.75
CA ALA A 30 -7.28 -19.30 9.23
C ALA A 30 -5.77 -19.40 8.99
N THR A 31 -5.37 -19.58 7.74
CA THR A 31 -3.97 -19.61 7.35
C THR A 31 -3.38 -18.23 7.61
N THR A 32 -2.62 -18.11 8.69
CA THR A 32 -1.74 -16.99 8.96
C THR A 32 -0.86 -16.79 7.73
N GLY A 33 -1.05 -15.65 7.05
CA GLY A 33 -0.39 -15.36 5.78
C GLY A 33 1.13 -15.21 5.95
N VAL A 34 1.84 -16.30 5.86
CA VAL A 34 3.30 -16.28 5.67
C VAL A 34 3.56 -15.71 4.28
N PRO A 35 4.41 -14.67 4.14
CA PRO A 35 4.78 -14.15 2.83
C PRO A 35 5.34 -15.27 1.96
N ALA A 36 4.94 -15.32 0.67
CA ALA A 36 5.42 -16.32 -0.27
C ALA A 36 6.97 -16.29 -0.31
N SER A 37 7.60 -17.47 -0.30
CA SER A 37 9.06 -17.56 -0.40
C SER A 37 9.54 -16.97 -1.73
N PRO A 38 10.74 -16.35 -1.77
CA PRO A 38 11.29 -15.76 -2.98
C PRO A 38 11.45 -16.74 -4.16
N ASP A 39 11.52 -18.04 -3.87
CA ASP A 39 11.69 -19.12 -4.85
C ASP A 39 10.36 -19.77 -5.26
N ALA A 40 9.22 -19.31 -4.72
CA ALA A 40 7.93 -19.83 -5.13
C ALA A 40 7.64 -19.43 -6.60
N PRO A 41 7.09 -20.32 -7.43
CA PRO A 41 6.70 -19.98 -8.80
C PRO A 41 5.74 -18.81 -8.77
N LEU A 42 5.94 -17.85 -9.68
CA LEU A 42 5.12 -16.65 -9.79
C LEU A 42 3.63 -17.01 -9.88
N SER A 43 2.88 -16.62 -8.88
CA SER A 43 1.43 -16.80 -8.86
C SER A 43 0.77 -15.93 -9.92
N ARG A 44 0.27 -16.53 -11.02
CA ARG A 44 -0.46 -15.80 -12.07
C ARG A 44 -1.62 -14.95 -11.50
N PRO A 45 -2.49 -15.47 -10.59
CA PRO A 45 -3.51 -14.64 -9.94
C PRO A 45 -2.92 -13.49 -9.15
N GLY A 46 -1.81 -13.69 -8.43
CA GLY A 46 -1.12 -12.64 -7.70
C GLY A 46 -0.65 -11.51 -8.62
N LEU A 47 -0.07 -11.85 -9.77
CA LEU A 47 0.37 -10.88 -10.77
C LEU A 47 -0.81 -10.09 -11.35
N ILE A 48 -1.92 -10.76 -11.70
CA ILE A 48 -3.13 -10.10 -12.21
C ILE A 48 -3.65 -9.10 -11.17
N PHE A 49 -3.79 -9.50 -9.90
CA PHE A 49 -4.24 -8.60 -8.85
C PHE A 49 -3.31 -7.39 -8.68
N ALA A 50 -1.99 -7.58 -8.69
CA ALA A 50 -1.03 -6.49 -8.56
C ALA A 50 -1.15 -5.51 -9.72
N VAL A 51 -1.07 -6.01 -10.96
CA VAL A 51 -1.18 -5.17 -12.17
C VAL A 51 -2.51 -4.43 -12.19
N SER A 52 -3.63 -5.11 -11.88
CA SER A 52 -4.96 -4.48 -11.82
C SER A 52 -5.02 -3.36 -10.78
N ALA A 53 -4.47 -3.57 -9.57
CA ALA A 53 -4.45 -2.56 -8.52
C ALA A 53 -3.70 -1.29 -8.98
N TYR A 54 -2.49 -1.47 -9.47
CA TYR A 54 -1.65 -0.34 -9.87
C TYR A 54 -2.12 0.33 -11.18
N THR A 55 -2.74 -0.41 -12.10
CA THR A 55 -3.39 0.18 -13.28
C THR A 55 -4.58 1.03 -12.87
N LEU A 56 -5.44 0.54 -11.96
CA LEU A 56 -6.56 1.35 -11.44
C LEU A 56 -6.06 2.63 -10.77
N TRP A 57 -5.00 2.55 -9.94
CA TRP A 57 -4.40 3.75 -9.35
C TRP A 57 -3.74 4.66 -10.39
N GLY A 58 -3.20 4.10 -11.47
CA GLY A 58 -2.59 4.86 -12.56
C GLY A 58 -3.60 5.70 -13.37
N VAL A 59 -4.81 5.17 -13.58
CA VAL A 59 -5.87 5.86 -14.34
C VAL A 59 -6.77 6.75 -13.48
N LEU A 60 -6.55 6.80 -12.16
CA LEU A 60 -7.35 7.64 -11.24
C LEU A 60 -7.45 9.12 -11.65
N PRO A 61 -6.40 9.77 -12.21
CA PRO A 61 -6.53 11.15 -12.66
C PRO A 61 -7.70 11.35 -13.63
N LEU A 62 -7.86 10.43 -14.60
CA LEU A 62 -8.96 10.50 -15.57
C LEU A 62 -10.33 10.39 -14.88
N TYR A 63 -10.46 9.52 -13.88
CA TYR A 63 -11.70 9.41 -13.10
C TYR A 63 -12.03 10.70 -12.35
N PHE A 64 -11.06 11.34 -11.72
CA PHE A 64 -11.28 12.56 -10.96
C PHE A 64 -11.62 13.75 -11.85
N LEU A 65 -11.07 13.80 -13.07
CA LEU A 65 -11.41 14.82 -14.07
C LEU A 65 -12.86 14.68 -14.56
N LEU A 66 -13.44 13.48 -14.59
CA LEU A 66 -14.86 13.27 -14.90
C LEU A 66 -15.80 13.85 -13.84
N LEU A 67 -15.30 14.15 -12.66
CA LEU A 67 -16.06 14.72 -11.55
C LEU A 67 -16.08 16.26 -11.55
N ALA A 68 -15.57 16.91 -12.62
CA ALA A 68 -15.78 18.34 -12.77
C ALA A 68 -17.29 18.66 -12.80
N PRO A 69 -17.74 19.73 -12.13
CA PRO A 69 -16.98 20.82 -11.51
C PRO A 69 -16.64 20.63 -10.02
N THR A 70 -16.70 19.42 -9.46
CA THR A 70 -16.41 19.17 -8.06
C THR A 70 -15.00 19.61 -7.68
N GLY A 71 -14.88 20.47 -6.69
CA GLY A 71 -13.58 20.93 -6.18
C GLY A 71 -12.85 19.86 -5.37
N PRO A 72 -11.52 20.03 -5.16
CA PRO A 72 -10.69 19.01 -4.51
C PRO A 72 -11.12 18.71 -3.06
N PHE A 73 -11.63 19.70 -2.36
CA PHE A 73 -12.07 19.52 -0.98
C PHE A 73 -13.37 18.68 -0.89
N GLU A 74 -14.38 18.98 -1.68
CA GLU A 74 -15.60 18.16 -1.73
C GLU A 74 -15.29 16.72 -2.17
N LEU A 75 -14.45 16.57 -3.17
CA LEU A 75 -14.09 15.27 -3.73
C LEU A 75 -13.37 14.38 -2.71
N VAL A 76 -12.40 14.93 -1.94
CA VAL A 76 -11.70 14.16 -0.89
C VAL A 76 -12.67 13.80 0.24
N ALA A 77 -13.52 14.73 0.67
CA ALA A 77 -14.49 14.45 1.71
C ALA A 77 -15.49 13.37 1.29
N ALA A 78 -16.05 13.47 0.07
CA ALA A 78 -16.89 12.43 -0.51
C ALA A 78 -16.17 11.07 -0.57
N ARG A 79 -14.91 11.06 -1.04
CA ARG A 79 -14.08 9.87 -1.07
C ARG A 79 -13.92 9.21 0.30
N VAL A 80 -13.65 9.98 1.36
CA VAL A 80 -13.54 9.46 2.73
C VAL A 80 -14.86 8.83 3.19
N ILE A 81 -15.97 9.56 3.05
CA ILE A 81 -17.28 9.13 3.52
C ILE A 81 -17.77 7.90 2.77
N PHE A 82 -17.72 7.92 1.42
CA PHE A 82 -18.17 6.79 0.62
C PHE A 82 -17.25 5.57 0.71
N SER A 83 -15.94 5.77 0.98
CA SER A 83 -15.05 4.66 1.30
C SER A 83 -15.43 4.01 2.64
N LEU A 84 -15.76 4.80 3.66
CA LEU A 84 -16.25 4.28 4.93
C LEU A 84 -17.55 3.48 4.72
N VAL A 85 -18.53 4.05 4.01
CA VAL A 85 -19.80 3.36 3.72
C VAL A 85 -19.55 2.04 2.99
N PHE A 86 -18.70 2.05 1.98
CA PHE A 86 -18.36 0.84 1.22
C PHE A 86 -17.65 -0.21 2.10
N CYS A 87 -16.70 0.20 2.94
CA CYS A 87 -16.00 -0.71 3.84
C CYS A 87 -16.92 -1.27 4.94
N VAL A 88 -17.83 -0.47 5.49
CA VAL A 88 -18.87 -0.92 6.43
C VAL A 88 -19.78 -1.95 5.79
N LEU A 89 -20.23 -1.71 4.55
CA LEU A 89 -21.01 -2.67 3.78
C LEU A 89 -20.22 -3.98 3.58
N LEU A 90 -18.95 -3.87 3.21
CA LEU A 90 -18.08 -5.02 2.99
C LEU A 90 -17.85 -5.82 4.29
N LEU A 91 -17.60 -5.15 5.42
CA LEU A 91 -17.52 -5.81 6.74
C LEU A 91 -18.81 -6.55 7.10
N THR A 92 -19.95 -5.97 6.74
CA THR A 92 -21.27 -6.59 7.01
C THR A 92 -21.46 -7.84 6.15
N VAL A 93 -21.21 -7.75 4.85
CA VAL A 93 -21.35 -8.88 3.90
C VAL A 93 -20.36 -10.00 4.23
N THR A 94 -19.12 -9.67 4.57
CA THR A 94 -18.07 -10.66 4.90
C THR A 94 -18.11 -11.12 6.36
N ARG A 95 -19.04 -10.61 7.16
CA ARG A 95 -19.13 -10.85 8.62
C ARG A 95 -17.84 -10.54 9.37
N GLY A 96 -17.09 -9.54 8.90
CA GLY A 96 -15.78 -9.12 9.42
C GLY A 96 -15.84 -8.25 10.69
N TRP A 97 -17.00 -8.07 11.32
CA TRP A 97 -17.16 -7.16 12.44
C TRP A 97 -16.40 -7.57 13.71
N ALA A 98 -16.32 -8.87 14.01
CA ALA A 98 -15.64 -9.32 15.23
C ALA A 98 -14.15 -8.99 15.25
N PRO A 99 -13.35 -9.32 14.22
CA PRO A 99 -11.93 -8.90 14.15
C PRO A 99 -11.78 -7.39 14.07
N PHE A 100 -12.66 -6.67 13.36
CA PHE A 100 -12.65 -5.21 13.31
C PHE A 100 -12.85 -4.57 14.70
N LEU A 101 -13.84 -5.02 15.47
CA LEU A 101 -14.11 -4.48 16.80
C LEU A 101 -12.97 -4.75 17.78
N LEU A 102 -12.31 -5.90 17.70
CA LEU A 102 -11.11 -6.18 18.50
C LEU A 102 -9.99 -5.18 18.17
N LEU A 103 -9.80 -4.87 16.88
CA LEU A 103 -8.83 -3.90 16.39
C LEU A 103 -9.17 -2.49 16.89
N ALA A 104 -10.43 -2.06 16.73
CA ALA A 104 -10.90 -0.73 17.09
C ALA A 104 -10.83 -0.47 18.60
N ARG A 105 -11.06 -1.51 19.42
CA ARG A 105 -10.96 -1.44 20.89
C ARG A 105 -9.53 -1.36 21.40
N ASN A 106 -8.52 -1.67 20.59
CA ASN A 106 -7.13 -1.50 21.00
C ASN A 106 -6.70 -0.03 20.79
N PRO A 107 -6.55 0.78 21.85
CA PRO A 107 -6.33 2.21 21.71
C PRO A 107 -5.01 2.55 21.00
N ARG A 108 -3.98 1.72 21.19
CA ARG A 108 -2.68 1.94 20.52
C ARG A 108 -2.79 1.73 19.01
N VAL A 109 -3.44 0.66 18.59
CA VAL A 109 -3.65 0.35 17.18
C VAL A 109 -4.58 1.37 16.54
N SER A 110 -5.70 1.68 17.20
CA SER A 110 -6.69 2.66 16.71
C SER A 110 -6.06 4.04 16.52
N PHE A 111 -5.30 4.54 17.51
CA PHE A 111 -4.61 5.83 17.40
C PHE A 111 -3.54 5.82 16.31
N THR A 112 -2.78 4.74 16.19
CA THR A 112 -1.76 4.59 15.15
C THR A 112 -2.36 4.60 13.76
N LEU A 113 -3.52 3.93 13.56
CA LEU A 113 -4.26 3.97 12.30
C LEU A 113 -4.93 5.33 12.06
N GLY A 114 -5.39 6.01 13.11
CA GLY A 114 -5.84 7.39 13.02
C GLY A 114 -4.75 8.34 12.50
N LEU A 115 -3.53 8.23 13.05
CA LEU A 115 -2.38 9.00 12.56
C LEU A 115 -2.01 8.65 11.11
N ALA A 116 -2.04 7.36 10.76
CA ALA A 116 -1.88 6.92 9.38
C ALA A 116 -2.98 7.52 8.48
N GLY A 117 -4.23 7.55 8.97
CA GLY A 117 -5.36 8.19 8.31
C GLY A 117 -5.08 9.67 7.99
N VAL A 118 -4.59 10.46 8.95
CA VAL A 118 -4.24 11.86 8.71
C VAL A 118 -3.19 12.01 7.60
N LEU A 119 -2.15 11.19 7.61
CA LEU A 119 -1.10 11.23 6.56
C LEU A 119 -1.65 10.88 5.19
N ILE A 120 -2.50 9.85 5.09
CA ILE A 120 -3.10 9.47 3.81
C ILE A 120 -4.14 10.51 3.35
N PHE A 121 -4.81 11.19 4.27
CA PHE A 121 -5.71 12.30 3.96
C PHE A 121 -4.95 13.47 3.32
N VAL A 122 -3.82 13.89 3.92
CA VAL A 122 -2.94 14.92 3.34
C VAL A 122 -2.46 14.49 1.94
N ASN A 123 -2.07 13.22 1.79
CA ASN A 123 -1.70 12.66 0.51
C ASN A 123 -2.84 12.76 -0.52
N TRP A 124 -4.03 12.32 -0.18
CA TRP A 124 -5.19 12.36 -1.08
C TRP A 124 -5.61 13.79 -1.43
N GLN A 125 -5.58 14.70 -0.45
CA GLN A 125 -5.90 16.10 -0.68
C GLN A 125 -4.92 16.74 -1.68
N THR A 126 -3.63 16.52 -1.47
CA THR A 126 -2.57 17.03 -2.35
C THR A 126 -2.65 16.40 -3.74
N TYR A 127 -2.90 15.09 -3.82
CA TYR A 127 -3.02 14.37 -5.09
C TYR A 127 -4.19 14.88 -5.92
N ILE A 128 -5.38 14.95 -5.34
CA ILE A 128 -6.58 15.40 -6.05
C ILE A 128 -6.47 16.89 -6.41
N TYR A 129 -5.88 17.70 -5.52
CA TYR A 129 -5.57 19.09 -5.85
C TYR A 129 -4.66 19.17 -7.08
N GLY A 130 -3.57 18.43 -7.12
CA GLY A 130 -2.66 18.40 -8.27
C GLY A 130 -3.35 17.94 -9.57
N VAL A 131 -4.16 16.88 -9.50
CA VAL A 131 -4.90 16.36 -10.66
C VAL A 131 -5.87 17.41 -11.23
N LEU A 132 -6.67 18.04 -10.38
CA LEU A 132 -7.69 19.00 -10.81
C LEU A 132 -7.10 20.35 -11.26
N ASN A 133 -5.84 20.62 -10.90
CA ASN A 133 -5.12 21.83 -11.35
C ASN A 133 -4.13 21.56 -12.50
N GLY A 134 -4.26 20.43 -13.23
CA GLY A 134 -3.41 20.12 -14.38
C GLY A 134 -1.95 19.88 -14.02
N GLN A 135 -1.67 19.25 -12.86
CA GLN A 135 -0.32 18.95 -12.34
C GLN A 135 -0.15 17.43 -12.11
N VAL A 136 -0.73 16.60 -13.00
CA VAL A 136 -0.69 15.12 -12.89
C VAL A 136 0.74 14.62 -13.03
N VAL A 137 1.56 15.25 -13.87
CA VAL A 137 2.98 14.91 -14.01
C VAL A 137 3.73 15.13 -12.68
N GLU A 138 3.45 16.22 -11.95
CA GLU A 138 4.07 16.48 -10.67
C GLU A 138 3.57 15.48 -9.59
N THR A 139 2.31 15.08 -9.63
CA THR A 139 1.81 14.01 -8.75
C THR A 139 2.51 12.67 -9.01
N ALA A 140 2.72 12.32 -10.29
CA ALA A 140 3.47 11.12 -10.67
C ALA A 140 4.92 11.16 -10.15
N LEU A 141 5.57 12.32 -10.25
CA LEU A 141 6.92 12.53 -9.70
C LEU A 141 6.99 12.21 -8.20
N GLY A 142 6.00 12.66 -7.43
CA GLY A 142 5.93 12.38 -5.98
C GLY A 142 5.95 10.88 -5.68
N TYR A 143 5.20 10.10 -6.44
CA TYR A 143 5.18 8.64 -6.27
C TYR A 143 6.44 7.94 -6.79
N PHE A 144 7.12 8.51 -7.80
CA PHE A 144 8.44 8.02 -8.20
C PHE A 144 9.51 8.28 -7.13
N ILE A 145 9.46 9.40 -6.44
CA ILE A 145 10.41 9.76 -5.36
C ILE A 145 10.14 8.95 -4.08
N ASN A 146 8.93 8.46 -3.87
CA ASN A 146 8.51 7.80 -2.63
C ASN A 146 9.44 6.66 -2.15
N PRO A 147 9.94 5.72 -2.98
CA PRO A 147 10.87 4.68 -2.52
C PRO A 147 12.14 5.25 -1.92
N ILE A 148 12.63 6.36 -2.47
CA ILE A 148 13.85 7.06 -2.01
C ILE A 148 13.59 7.73 -0.66
N VAL A 149 12.43 8.40 -0.52
CA VAL A 149 11.99 8.97 0.76
C VAL A 149 11.81 7.85 1.80
N THR A 150 11.26 6.70 1.43
CA THR A 150 11.10 5.55 2.33
C THR A 150 12.45 5.05 2.85
N VAL A 151 13.48 4.98 2.00
CA VAL A 151 14.85 4.65 2.40
C VAL A 151 15.41 5.71 3.35
N PHE A 152 15.25 6.99 3.02
CA PHE A 152 15.68 8.09 3.88
C PHE A 152 15.01 8.05 5.26
N LEU A 153 13.70 7.80 5.32
CA LEU A 153 12.97 7.64 6.58
C LEU A 153 13.44 6.42 7.38
N GLY A 154 13.82 5.33 6.71
CA GLY A 154 14.44 4.16 7.34
C GLY A 154 15.71 4.52 8.10
N VAL A 155 16.59 5.33 7.49
CA VAL A 155 17.80 5.82 8.16
C VAL A 155 17.48 6.72 9.36
N PHE A 156 16.60 7.69 9.14
CA PHE A 156 16.32 8.70 10.15
C PHE A 156 15.58 8.13 11.37
N PHE A 157 14.55 7.30 11.14
CA PHE A 157 13.71 6.78 12.23
C PHE A 157 14.15 5.41 12.76
N LEU A 158 14.71 4.54 11.90
CA LEU A 158 15.14 3.20 12.28
C LEU A 158 16.64 3.12 12.52
N ARG A 159 17.39 4.22 12.25
CA ARG A 159 18.85 4.30 12.35
C ARG A 159 19.55 3.20 11.53
N GLU A 160 18.92 2.80 10.42
CA GLU A 160 19.50 1.85 9.50
C GLU A 160 20.73 2.46 8.82
N LYS A 161 21.79 1.67 8.66
CA LYS A 161 22.99 2.12 7.95
C LYS A 161 22.76 1.94 6.45
N LEU A 162 22.78 3.04 5.71
CA LEU A 162 22.72 2.99 4.25
C LEU A 162 24.04 2.48 3.67
N ARG A 163 23.92 1.69 2.60
CA ARG A 163 25.02 1.37 1.72
C ARG A 163 25.37 2.56 0.83
N ILE A 164 26.61 2.61 0.35
CA ILE A 164 27.08 3.69 -0.53
C ILE A 164 26.16 3.88 -1.74
N VAL A 165 25.70 2.79 -2.35
CA VAL A 165 24.78 2.81 -3.50
C VAL A 165 23.45 3.50 -3.17
N GLN A 166 22.92 3.28 -1.98
CA GLN A 166 21.70 3.94 -1.51
C GLN A 166 21.92 5.45 -1.27
N TRP A 167 23.07 5.85 -0.72
CA TRP A 167 23.43 7.25 -0.61
C TRP A 167 23.57 7.93 -1.98
N VAL A 168 24.15 7.25 -2.97
CA VAL A 168 24.22 7.75 -4.35
C VAL A 168 22.81 7.97 -4.91
N SER A 169 21.88 7.01 -4.72
CA SER A 169 20.49 7.17 -5.17
C SER A 169 19.79 8.36 -4.51
N VAL A 170 19.99 8.57 -3.20
CA VAL A 170 19.46 9.73 -2.47
C VAL A 170 20.07 11.02 -3.03
N GLY A 171 21.38 11.07 -3.27
CA GLY A 171 22.06 12.23 -3.83
C GLY A 171 21.54 12.60 -5.23
N ILE A 172 21.36 11.61 -6.12
CA ILE A 172 20.81 11.82 -7.46
C ILE A 172 19.36 12.35 -7.35
N SER A 173 18.58 11.87 -6.41
CA SER A 173 17.20 12.34 -6.23
C SER A 173 17.11 13.75 -5.69
N ILE A 174 18.01 14.13 -4.80
CA ILE A 174 18.14 15.53 -4.35
C ILE A 174 18.51 16.43 -5.53
N ALA A 175 19.47 16.01 -6.36
CA ALA A 175 19.84 16.74 -7.58
C ALA A 175 18.64 16.89 -8.54
N ALA A 176 17.84 15.83 -8.71
CA ALA A 176 16.62 15.87 -9.53
C ALA A 176 15.61 16.92 -9.01
N VAL A 177 15.35 16.92 -7.69
CA VAL A 177 14.44 17.90 -7.07
C VAL A 177 14.97 19.33 -7.24
N LEU A 178 16.28 19.54 -7.10
CA LEU A 178 16.90 20.86 -7.31
C LEU A 178 16.77 21.32 -8.77
N VAL A 179 17.03 20.46 -9.75
CA VAL A 179 16.84 20.77 -11.18
C VAL A 179 15.38 21.16 -11.45
N LEU A 180 14.42 20.41 -10.90
CA LEU A 180 13.01 20.72 -11.04
C LEU A 180 12.62 22.05 -10.38
N ALA A 181 13.16 22.32 -9.20
CA ALA A 181 12.90 23.55 -8.47
C ALA A 181 13.44 24.80 -9.22
N ILE A 182 14.64 24.69 -9.79
CA ILE A 182 15.25 25.76 -10.59
C ILE A 182 14.45 25.99 -11.89
N GLY A 183 14.15 24.93 -12.62
CA GLY A 183 13.46 25.01 -13.91
C GLY A 183 11.98 25.45 -13.80
N ALA A 184 11.30 25.07 -12.72
CA ALA A 184 9.91 25.48 -12.47
C ALA A 184 9.80 26.86 -11.76
N HIS A 185 10.94 27.54 -11.48
CA HIS A 185 10.99 28.76 -10.68
C HIS A 185 10.29 28.59 -9.31
N GLY A 186 10.25 27.37 -8.75
CA GLY A 186 9.62 27.06 -7.48
C GLY A 186 9.86 25.62 -7.03
N VAL A 187 9.67 25.38 -5.75
CA VAL A 187 9.80 24.05 -5.17
C VAL A 187 8.64 23.16 -5.65
N PRO A 188 8.89 21.92 -6.12
CA PRO A 188 7.82 20.97 -6.51
C PRO A 188 7.13 20.41 -5.24
N TRP A 189 6.34 21.26 -4.59
CA TRP A 189 5.76 20.99 -3.28
C TRP A 189 4.74 19.84 -3.30
N ILE A 190 3.99 19.69 -4.42
CA ILE A 190 3.03 18.57 -4.59
C ILE A 190 3.80 17.25 -4.53
N ALA A 191 4.85 17.12 -5.33
CA ALA A 191 5.66 15.91 -5.37
C ALA A 191 6.28 15.59 -3.99
N LEU A 192 6.80 16.61 -3.31
CA LEU A 192 7.40 16.42 -1.98
C LEU A 192 6.37 16.01 -0.93
N ILE A 193 5.22 16.70 -0.85
CA ILE A 193 4.17 16.34 0.10
C ILE A 193 3.67 14.91 -0.17
N LEU A 194 3.45 14.53 -1.43
CA LEU A 194 3.04 13.18 -1.79
C LEU A 194 4.07 12.13 -1.36
N ALA A 195 5.36 12.36 -1.66
CA ALA A 195 6.43 11.44 -1.32
C ALA A 195 6.58 11.26 0.21
N PHE A 196 6.61 12.35 0.97
CA PHE A 196 6.78 12.29 2.42
C PHE A 196 5.53 11.78 3.15
N SER A 197 4.33 12.23 2.78
CA SER A 197 3.10 11.78 3.41
C SER A 197 2.87 10.29 3.20
N PHE A 198 3.09 9.79 1.98
CA PHE A 198 2.94 8.37 1.69
C PHE A 198 4.07 7.52 2.27
N GLY A 199 5.30 8.02 2.29
CA GLY A 199 6.43 7.36 2.93
C GLY A 199 6.23 7.21 4.45
N LEU A 200 5.80 8.28 5.13
CA LEU A 200 5.47 8.25 6.57
C LEU A 200 4.25 7.36 6.85
N TYR A 201 3.22 7.43 6.01
CA TYR A 201 2.07 6.52 6.09
C TYR A 201 2.53 5.06 6.03
N GLY A 202 3.35 4.69 5.06
CA GLY A 202 3.92 3.35 4.92
C GLY A 202 4.74 2.93 6.14
N TYR A 203 5.55 3.84 6.69
CA TYR A 203 6.33 3.60 7.91
C TYR A 203 5.43 3.32 9.12
N ILE A 204 4.37 4.11 9.32
CA ILE A 204 3.41 3.90 10.42
C ILE A 204 2.63 2.59 10.22
N LYS A 205 2.17 2.30 9.02
CA LYS A 205 1.49 1.04 8.69
C LYS A 205 2.37 -0.19 8.96
N LYS A 206 3.67 -0.10 8.68
CA LYS A 206 4.63 -1.18 9.00
C LYS A 206 4.70 -1.47 10.50
N ARG A 207 4.51 -0.46 11.37
CA ARG A 207 4.51 -0.65 12.83
C ARG A 207 3.28 -1.39 13.35
N VAL A 208 2.16 -1.28 12.68
CA VAL A 208 0.91 -1.99 13.03
C VAL A 208 0.94 -3.44 12.53
N GLY A 209 1.84 -3.72 11.58
CA GLY A 209 2.22 -5.06 11.14
C GLY A 209 1.13 -5.88 10.48
N GLY A 210 1.39 -7.19 10.35
CA GLY A 210 0.50 -8.16 9.71
C GLY A 210 -0.78 -8.50 10.49
N THR A 211 -1.11 -7.78 11.57
CA THR A 211 -2.31 -8.01 12.39
C THR A 211 -3.55 -7.31 11.87
N VAL A 212 -3.39 -6.35 10.92
CA VAL A 212 -4.47 -5.54 10.37
C VAL A 212 -4.74 -5.94 8.93
N ASP A 213 -5.94 -6.43 8.65
CA ASP A 213 -6.37 -6.67 7.28
C ASP A 213 -6.72 -5.35 6.56
N ALA A 214 -6.74 -5.39 5.21
CA ALA A 214 -6.91 -4.18 4.39
C ALA A 214 -8.26 -3.47 4.63
N VAL A 215 -9.34 -4.24 4.79
CA VAL A 215 -10.70 -3.69 4.96
C VAL A 215 -10.82 -3.05 6.33
N SER A 216 -10.46 -3.77 7.39
CA SER A 216 -10.51 -3.25 8.77
C SER A 216 -9.60 -2.02 8.95
N GLY A 217 -8.39 -2.04 8.35
CA GLY A 217 -7.48 -0.91 8.38
C GLY A 217 -8.06 0.33 7.71
N LEU A 218 -8.57 0.19 6.48
CA LEU A 218 -9.18 1.31 5.75
C LEU A 218 -10.45 1.82 6.45
N THR A 219 -11.29 0.90 6.97
CA THR A 219 -12.49 1.28 7.73
C THR A 219 -12.13 2.18 8.92
N LEU A 220 -11.11 1.79 9.69
CA LEU A 220 -10.71 2.53 10.88
C LEU A 220 -10.05 3.86 10.52
N GLU A 221 -9.19 3.89 9.49
CA GLU A 221 -8.58 5.12 8.97
C GLU A 221 -9.66 6.11 8.50
N THR A 222 -10.61 5.65 7.66
CA THR A 222 -11.69 6.50 7.17
C THR A 222 -12.68 6.93 8.26
N ALA A 223 -12.94 6.07 9.27
CA ALA A 223 -13.74 6.44 10.43
C ALA A 223 -13.10 7.59 11.22
N TRP A 224 -11.78 7.54 11.46
CA TRP A 224 -11.04 8.63 12.08
C TRP A 224 -11.04 9.92 11.26
N LEU A 225 -11.10 9.82 9.93
CA LEU A 225 -11.14 10.96 9.03
C LEU A 225 -12.55 11.54 8.82
N THR A 226 -13.59 10.78 9.12
CA THR A 226 -14.97 11.18 8.87
C THR A 226 -15.35 12.51 9.53
N PRO A 227 -14.99 12.80 10.80
CA PRO A 227 -15.27 14.11 11.39
C PRO A 227 -14.64 15.25 10.59
N LEU A 228 -13.40 15.09 10.13
CA LEU A 228 -12.72 16.08 9.30
C LEU A 228 -13.40 16.25 7.94
N ALA A 229 -13.79 15.15 7.30
CA ALA A 229 -14.52 15.15 6.03
C ALA A 229 -15.88 15.85 6.15
N ILE A 230 -16.60 15.63 7.24
CA ILE A 230 -17.89 16.32 7.51
C ILE A 230 -17.67 17.83 7.66
N VAL A 231 -16.67 18.24 8.46
CA VAL A 231 -16.33 19.67 8.61
C VAL A 231 -15.98 20.27 7.25
N GLN A 232 -15.20 19.56 6.43
CA GLN A 232 -14.82 19.99 5.10
C GLN A 232 -16.04 20.17 4.17
N LEU A 233 -17.01 19.24 4.20
CA LEU A 233 -18.28 19.39 3.45
C LEU A 233 -19.12 20.57 3.93
N ILE A 234 -19.19 20.78 5.25
CA ILE A 234 -19.92 21.93 5.80
C ILE A 234 -19.30 23.24 5.32
N VAL A 235 -17.97 23.36 5.39
CA VAL A 235 -17.26 24.56 4.94
C VAL A 235 -17.45 24.78 3.44
N VAL A 236 -17.27 23.74 2.60
CA VAL A 236 -17.50 23.85 1.15
C VAL A 236 -18.95 24.21 0.85
N GLY A 237 -19.91 23.56 1.52
CA GLY A 237 -21.33 23.84 1.34
C GLY A 237 -21.72 25.29 1.71
N ALA A 238 -21.08 25.85 2.74
CA ALA A 238 -21.31 27.22 3.17
C ALA A 238 -20.63 28.29 2.30
N THR A 239 -19.51 27.94 1.63
CA THR A 239 -18.68 28.92 0.89
C THR A 239 -18.85 28.85 -0.62
N ALA A 240 -18.80 27.63 -1.18
CA ALA A 240 -18.81 27.40 -2.62
C ALA A 240 -20.06 26.65 -3.14
N GLY A 241 -20.83 26.05 -2.22
CA GLY A 241 -21.90 25.12 -2.56
C GLY A 241 -21.38 23.71 -2.85
N LEU A 242 -22.19 22.70 -2.58
CA LEU A 242 -21.89 21.30 -2.89
C LEU A 242 -22.37 20.95 -4.30
N THR A 243 -21.60 20.14 -5.01
CA THR A 243 -21.95 19.67 -6.36
C THR A 243 -22.74 18.36 -6.33
N ILE A 244 -22.70 17.61 -5.23
CA ILE A 244 -23.43 16.35 -5.08
C ILE A 244 -24.94 16.58 -5.24
N GLY A 245 -25.57 15.85 -6.15
CA GLY A 245 -26.99 15.97 -6.46
C GLY A 245 -27.39 17.21 -7.27
N GLN A 246 -26.46 18.14 -7.57
CA GLN A 246 -26.73 19.40 -8.24
C GLN A 246 -26.35 19.42 -9.72
N VAL A 247 -25.36 18.60 -10.14
CA VAL A 247 -24.85 18.61 -11.53
C VAL A 247 -25.65 17.66 -12.42
N SER A 248 -25.64 16.37 -12.09
CA SER A 248 -26.40 15.33 -12.79
C SER A 248 -26.46 14.05 -11.96
N VAL A 249 -27.35 13.14 -12.32
CA VAL A 249 -27.40 11.80 -11.72
C VAL A 249 -26.09 11.04 -11.97
N PHE A 250 -25.57 11.11 -13.19
CA PHE A 250 -24.31 10.45 -13.55
C PHE A 250 -23.13 10.96 -12.70
N HIS A 251 -23.01 12.27 -12.56
CA HIS A 251 -21.99 12.89 -11.71
C HIS A 251 -22.12 12.44 -10.25
N THR A 252 -23.34 12.40 -9.71
CA THR A 252 -23.60 11.96 -8.34
C THR A 252 -23.22 10.49 -8.15
N VAL A 253 -23.54 9.63 -9.11
CA VAL A 253 -23.16 8.21 -9.10
C VAL A 253 -21.62 8.05 -9.11
N LEU A 254 -20.94 8.83 -9.94
CA LEU A 254 -19.47 8.83 -9.93
C LEU A 254 -18.92 9.33 -8.58
N LEU A 255 -19.49 10.38 -8.01
CA LEU A 255 -19.03 10.90 -6.72
C LEU A 255 -19.21 9.87 -5.59
N VAL A 256 -20.35 9.18 -5.54
CA VAL A 256 -20.57 8.04 -4.62
C VAL A 256 -19.61 6.87 -4.97
N GLY A 257 -19.34 6.63 -6.23
CA GLY A 257 -18.40 5.63 -6.74
C GLY A 257 -16.96 5.82 -6.27
N THR A 258 -16.59 7.02 -5.76
CA THR A 258 -15.26 7.27 -5.18
C THR A 258 -14.91 6.31 -4.04
N GLY A 259 -15.90 5.83 -3.28
CA GLY A 259 -15.70 4.81 -2.26
C GLY A 259 -15.22 3.48 -2.83
N VAL A 260 -15.88 3.02 -3.89
CA VAL A 260 -15.53 1.76 -4.56
C VAL A 260 -14.15 1.84 -5.21
N ILE A 261 -13.90 2.92 -5.96
CA ILE A 261 -12.61 3.09 -6.67
C ILE A 261 -11.43 3.30 -5.73
N THR A 262 -11.68 3.65 -4.48
CA THR A 262 -10.67 3.67 -3.42
C THR A 262 -10.43 2.28 -2.84
N ALA A 263 -11.48 1.55 -2.50
CA ALA A 263 -11.37 0.29 -1.79
C ALA A 263 -10.95 -0.89 -2.70
N VAL A 264 -11.45 -0.95 -3.94
CA VAL A 264 -11.18 -2.07 -4.86
C VAL A 264 -9.69 -2.25 -5.18
N PRO A 265 -8.93 -1.21 -5.54
CA PRO A 265 -7.49 -1.37 -5.76
C PRO A 265 -6.74 -1.81 -4.50
N LEU A 266 -7.16 -1.36 -3.31
CA LEU A 266 -6.59 -1.80 -2.04
C LEU A 266 -6.84 -3.28 -1.76
N LEU A 267 -8.03 -3.79 -2.11
CA LEU A 267 -8.36 -5.22 -2.01
C LEU A 267 -7.51 -6.05 -2.97
N PHE A 268 -7.34 -5.59 -4.21
CA PHE A 268 -6.47 -6.24 -5.18
C PHE A 268 -5.00 -6.22 -4.73
N PHE A 269 -4.53 -5.10 -4.21
CA PHE A 269 -3.20 -5.00 -3.61
C PHE A 269 -3.01 -5.98 -2.44
N ALA A 270 -3.98 -6.07 -1.53
CA ALA A 270 -3.94 -7.03 -0.43
C ALA A 270 -3.97 -8.48 -0.91
N ALA A 271 -4.75 -8.79 -1.95
CA ALA A 271 -4.78 -10.11 -2.57
C ALA A 271 -3.45 -10.46 -3.27
N ALA A 272 -2.81 -9.48 -3.90
CA ALA A 272 -1.51 -9.62 -4.55
C ALA A 272 -0.39 -9.85 -3.53
N SER A 273 -0.33 -9.03 -2.47
CA SER A 273 0.72 -9.08 -1.45
C SER A 273 0.78 -10.40 -0.68
N ARG A 274 -0.35 -11.12 -0.60
CA ARG A 274 -0.40 -12.48 -0.02
C ARG A 274 0.13 -13.57 -0.96
N ARG A 275 0.25 -13.29 -2.26
CA ARG A 275 0.56 -14.27 -3.31
C ARG A 275 1.86 -14.04 -4.03
N LEU A 276 2.39 -12.82 -3.93
CA LEU A 276 3.65 -12.43 -4.58
C LEU A 276 4.74 -12.12 -3.56
N PRO A 277 5.99 -12.51 -3.84
CA PRO A 277 7.13 -12.02 -3.09
C PRO A 277 7.22 -10.49 -3.13
N LEU A 278 7.65 -9.89 -2.03
CA LEU A 278 7.71 -8.44 -1.85
C LEU A 278 8.54 -7.73 -2.95
N ILE A 279 9.54 -8.42 -3.50
CA ILE A 279 10.39 -7.88 -4.57
C ILE A 279 9.59 -7.60 -5.85
N TYR A 280 8.64 -8.46 -6.20
CA TYR A 280 7.78 -8.25 -7.38
C TYR A 280 6.77 -7.11 -7.14
N MET A 281 6.23 -7.00 -5.92
CA MET A 281 5.37 -5.88 -5.54
C MET A 281 6.13 -4.55 -5.66
N GLY A 282 7.42 -4.54 -5.25
CA GLY A 282 8.29 -3.37 -5.39
C GLY A 282 8.52 -2.93 -6.85
N PHE A 283 8.51 -3.84 -7.82
CA PHE A 283 8.60 -3.48 -9.24
C PHE A 283 7.25 -3.01 -9.81
N ILE A 284 6.18 -3.75 -9.49
CA ILE A 284 4.86 -3.47 -10.07
C ILE A 284 4.30 -2.14 -9.56
N GLN A 285 4.70 -1.67 -8.37
CA GLN A 285 4.26 -0.38 -7.84
C GLN A 285 4.56 0.81 -8.76
N PHE A 286 5.59 0.71 -9.61
CA PHE A 286 5.91 1.78 -10.56
C PHE A 286 4.92 1.88 -11.74
N PHE A 287 4.04 0.89 -11.93
CA PHE A 287 3.00 0.97 -12.96
C PHE A 287 2.10 2.18 -12.77
N ALA A 288 1.67 2.47 -11.54
CA ALA A 288 0.78 3.60 -11.28
C ALA A 288 1.42 4.95 -11.68
N PRO A 289 2.59 5.34 -11.17
CA PRO A 289 3.18 6.62 -11.56
C PRO A 289 3.63 6.67 -13.03
N VAL A 290 3.98 5.53 -13.65
CA VAL A 290 4.24 5.49 -15.10
C VAL A 290 2.97 5.81 -15.90
N ILE A 291 1.83 5.18 -15.56
CA ILE A 291 0.55 5.45 -16.21
C ILE A 291 0.13 6.91 -15.97
N GLN A 292 0.26 7.41 -14.74
CA GLN A 292 -0.05 8.82 -14.44
C GLN A 292 0.81 9.79 -15.22
N PHE A 293 2.10 9.52 -15.34
CA PHE A 293 3.01 10.30 -16.18
C PHE A 293 2.57 10.29 -17.66
N LEU A 294 2.23 9.11 -18.19
CA LEU A 294 1.74 8.99 -19.57
C LEU A 294 0.40 9.71 -19.75
N VAL A 295 -0.51 9.63 -18.78
CA VAL A 295 -1.77 10.39 -18.80
C VAL A 295 -1.49 11.89 -18.82
N GLY A 296 -0.63 12.39 -17.93
CA GLY A 296 -0.30 13.81 -17.85
C GLY A 296 0.30 14.33 -19.17
N VAL A 297 1.30 13.61 -19.71
CA VAL A 297 2.02 14.06 -20.90
C VAL A 297 1.19 13.89 -22.19
N PHE A 298 0.61 12.71 -22.42
CA PHE A 298 0.02 12.35 -23.72
C PHE A 298 -1.49 12.56 -23.80
N ILE A 299 -2.22 12.51 -22.69
CA ILE A 299 -3.68 12.70 -22.67
C ILE A 299 -4.03 14.12 -22.27
N LEU A 300 -3.39 14.64 -21.22
CA LEU A 300 -3.67 15.97 -20.69
C LEU A 300 -2.77 17.05 -21.30
N HIS A 301 -1.78 16.67 -22.09
CA HIS A 301 -0.84 17.56 -22.77
C HIS A 301 -0.16 18.56 -21.82
N GLU A 302 0.19 18.12 -20.60
CA GLU A 302 0.92 18.94 -19.65
C GLU A 302 2.29 19.35 -20.21
N ALA A 303 2.64 20.61 -20.03
CA ALA A 303 3.91 21.14 -20.53
C ALA A 303 5.10 20.42 -19.88
N MET A 304 6.01 19.92 -20.70
CA MET A 304 7.23 19.22 -20.33
C MET A 304 8.47 19.98 -20.79
N PRO A 305 8.81 21.11 -20.15
CA PRO A 305 10.06 21.80 -20.45
C PRO A 305 11.27 20.89 -20.15
N VAL A 306 12.43 21.26 -20.72
CA VAL A 306 13.66 20.43 -20.67
C VAL A 306 14.05 20.09 -19.23
N GLU A 307 13.86 21.01 -18.29
CA GLU A 307 14.17 20.84 -16.88
C GLU A 307 13.31 19.73 -16.24
N ARG A 308 12.02 19.64 -16.64
CA ARG A 308 11.14 18.53 -16.18
C ARG A 308 11.65 17.20 -16.73
N TRP A 309 12.02 17.11 -17.99
CA TRP A 309 12.60 15.88 -18.55
C TRP A 309 13.88 15.47 -17.83
N ILE A 310 14.81 16.41 -17.61
CA ILE A 310 16.06 16.13 -16.86
C ILE A 310 15.73 15.62 -15.45
N GLY A 311 14.82 16.27 -14.74
CA GLY A 311 14.40 15.85 -13.40
C GLY A 311 13.85 14.43 -13.37
N PHE A 312 12.93 14.09 -14.29
CA PHE A 312 12.37 12.74 -14.39
C PHE A 312 13.43 11.69 -14.74
N ILE A 313 14.32 11.97 -15.68
CA ILE A 313 15.42 11.06 -16.04
C ILE A 313 16.33 10.80 -14.84
N LEU A 314 16.68 11.84 -14.06
CA LEU A 314 17.48 11.68 -12.86
C LEU A 314 16.77 10.81 -11.82
N VAL A 315 15.47 11.03 -11.59
CA VAL A 315 14.68 10.20 -10.66
C VAL A 315 14.64 8.75 -11.14
N TRP A 316 14.43 8.49 -12.42
CA TRP A 316 14.44 7.14 -12.98
C TRP A 316 15.81 6.47 -12.85
N ILE A 317 16.92 7.19 -13.06
CA ILE A 317 18.27 6.68 -12.82
C ILE A 317 18.43 6.32 -11.33
N ALA A 318 18.03 7.20 -10.42
CA ALA A 318 18.09 6.93 -8.98
C ALA A 318 17.30 5.68 -8.58
N LEU A 319 16.11 5.49 -9.17
CA LEU A 319 15.27 4.32 -8.94
C LEU A 319 15.88 3.03 -9.49
N VAL A 320 16.47 3.07 -10.68
CA VAL A 320 17.17 1.91 -11.26
C VAL A 320 18.34 1.51 -10.37
N VAL A 321 19.15 2.47 -9.92
CA VAL A 321 20.29 2.24 -9.01
C VAL A 321 19.81 1.63 -7.69
N LEU A 322 18.80 2.21 -7.05
CA LEU A 322 18.23 1.74 -5.78
C LEU A 322 17.63 0.34 -5.91
N THR A 323 16.88 0.10 -6.98
CA THR A 323 16.19 -1.16 -7.22
C THR A 323 17.19 -2.28 -7.50
N THR A 324 18.22 -2.00 -8.30
CA THR A 324 19.30 -2.96 -8.61
C THR A 324 20.05 -3.36 -7.35
N ASP A 325 20.41 -2.40 -6.48
CA ASP A 325 21.06 -2.68 -5.20
C ASP A 325 20.18 -3.56 -4.31
N THR A 326 18.89 -3.26 -4.23
CA THR A 326 17.92 -4.04 -3.44
C THR A 326 17.83 -5.48 -3.91
N VAL A 327 17.75 -5.71 -5.24
CA VAL A 327 17.68 -7.05 -5.85
C VAL A 327 18.96 -7.84 -5.62
N ILE A 328 20.13 -7.24 -5.86
CA ILE A 328 21.44 -7.90 -5.65
C ILE A 328 21.58 -8.31 -4.20
N SER A 329 21.20 -7.46 -3.27
CA SER A 329 21.30 -7.71 -1.83
C SER A 329 20.35 -8.81 -1.36
N ALA A 330 19.11 -8.79 -1.85
CA ALA A 330 18.15 -9.84 -1.57
C ALA A 330 18.64 -11.22 -2.06
N ARG A 331 19.20 -11.29 -3.29
CA ARG A 331 19.79 -12.52 -3.83
C ARG A 331 21.01 -12.97 -3.03
N GLY A 332 21.86 -12.05 -2.59
CA GLY A 332 23.04 -12.35 -1.77
C GLY A 332 22.67 -12.96 -0.42
N SER A 333 21.65 -12.44 0.25
CA SER A 333 21.15 -12.94 1.53
C SER A 333 20.55 -14.35 1.40
N LEU A 334 19.81 -14.62 0.33
CA LEU A 334 19.24 -15.94 0.03
C LEU A 334 20.33 -16.98 -0.21
N ARG A 335 21.35 -16.66 -1.02
CA ARG A 335 22.48 -17.57 -1.26
C ARG A 335 23.22 -17.91 0.03
N ARG A 336 23.41 -16.95 0.93
CA ARG A 336 24.03 -17.20 2.24
C ARG A 336 23.17 -18.12 3.12
N ARG A 337 21.86 -17.94 3.16
CA ARG A 337 20.92 -18.80 3.91
C ARG A 337 20.93 -20.22 3.37
N ASN A 338 20.86 -20.40 2.06
CA ASN A 338 20.87 -21.73 1.43
C ASN A 338 22.21 -22.44 1.69
N LYS A 339 23.34 -21.71 1.63
CA LYS A 339 24.66 -22.26 1.94
C LYS A 339 24.80 -22.65 3.43
N ALA A 340 24.21 -21.91 4.33
CA ALA A 340 24.17 -22.24 5.76
C ALA A 340 23.28 -23.46 6.04
N ALA A 341 22.14 -23.58 5.34
CA ALA A 341 21.23 -24.72 5.47
C ALA A 341 21.81 -26.02 4.88
N SER A 342 22.58 -25.95 3.78
CA SER A 342 23.23 -27.11 3.17
C SER A 342 24.52 -27.54 3.87
N GLY A 343 25.09 -26.72 4.75
CA GLY A 343 26.29 -27.01 5.53
C GLY A 343 26.02 -27.46 6.97
N ALA A 344 24.76 -27.57 7.39
CA ALA A 344 24.42 -28.14 8.70
C ALA A 344 24.66 -29.68 8.65
N PRO A 345 25.47 -30.26 9.56
CA PRO A 345 25.67 -31.70 9.59
C PRO A 345 24.33 -32.37 9.91
N GLN A 346 23.93 -33.34 9.07
CA GLN A 346 22.89 -34.29 9.43
C GLN A 346 23.34 -35.02 10.68
N GLN A 347 22.81 -34.65 11.84
CA GLN A 347 22.97 -35.46 13.03
C GLN A 347 22.11 -36.71 12.83
N LEU A 348 22.81 -37.81 12.61
CA LEU A 348 22.31 -39.19 12.65
C LEU A 348 21.93 -39.58 14.07
#